data_ba301bfc58bba8e95d7823d3c191357d
#
_entry.id   ba301bfc58bba8e95d7823d3c191357d
#
_cell.length_a   1.000
_cell.length_b   1.000
_cell.length_c   1.000
_cell.angle_alpha   90.00
_cell.angle_beta   90.00
_cell.angle_gamma   90.00
#
_symmetry.space_group_name_H-M   'P 1'
#
loop_
_entity.id
_entity.type
_entity.pdbx_description
1 polymer ?
#
loop_
_entity_poly.entity_id
_entity_poly.type
_entity_poly.pdbx_seq_one_letter_code
_entity_poly.pdbx_strand_id
1 'polypeptide(L)'
;GTVSGTTITWNTSVVFDSTNLANAYHTVAFDPNTTNSFVINYHRSASQWDIAGTVSGTSATVGTAVRVRTAAAQGLAPLLAWNPNQAGEYAAIYKDDGSSANNIYAYIGTVTGTSISQGATNLLAASAHDGCGIAWNKGVNDELAIIYRTHTGTTVNICRGTVSGTTITYGTPTVVDSSNNGFMPNISFDDNVTGSFVWQYFSSTDTESKSGAGTLSGDTWTIGATQVTPDSDSSNLVYLSPIHFSQTTAGVGAGCWYGTNGSTYGARAAAFSVSGTTLTWGTSSV
;
A
#
# COMPACT_ATOMS: atom_id res chain seq x y z
N GLY A 1 -8.22 5.68 20.10
CA GLY A 1 -7.30 6.40 21.00
C GLY A 1 -7.28 7.91 20.76
N THR A 2 -6.82 8.64 21.72
CA THR A 2 -6.59 10.09 21.62
C THR A 2 -5.12 10.39 21.74
N VAL A 3 -4.63 11.39 21.00
CA VAL A 3 -3.23 11.82 21.03
C VAL A 3 -3.14 13.18 21.73
N SER A 4 -2.25 13.31 22.70
CA SER A 4 -1.92 14.58 23.35
C SER A 4 -0.38 14.67 23.48
N GLY A 5 0.20 15.61 22.72
CA GLY A 5 1.67 15.68 22.58
C GLY A 5 2.23 14.39 22.01
N THR A 6 3.08 13.72 22.76
CA THR A 6 3.69 12.41 22.38
C THR A 6 2.99 11.21 23.02
N THR A 7 1.86 11.43 23.71
CA THR A 7 1.15 10.37 24.43
C THR A 7 -0.08 9.92 23.65
N ILE A 8 -0.25 8.60 23.51
CA ILE A 8 -1.45 7.97 22.98
C ILE A 8 -2.22 7.32 24.14
N THR A 9 -3.47 7.74 24.33
CA THR A 9 -4.39 7.11 25.28
C THR A 9 -5.34 6.20 24.53
N TRP A 10 -5.31 4.91 24.83
CA TRP A 10 -6.17 3.90 24.21
C TRP A 10 -7.50 3.80 24.97
N ASN A 11 -8.57 3.66 24.21
CA ASN A 11 -9.92 3.45 24.73
C ASN A 11 -10.33 1.97 24.61
N THR A 12 -11.56 1.65 24.98
CA THR A 12 -12.10 0.30 24.87
C THR A 12 -12.05 -0.16 23.42
N SER A 13 -11.50 -1.36 23.20
CA SER A 13 -11.45 -1.99 21.88
C SER A 13 -12.84 -2.41 21.41
N VAL A 14 -13.07 -2.34 20.11
CA VAL A 14 -14.25 -2.86 19.44
C VAL A 14 -13.86 -4.08 18.61
N VAL A 15 -14.56 -5.19 18.79
CA VAL A 15 -14.39 -6.38 17.94
C VAL A 15 -15.14 -6.12 16.63
N PHE A 16 -14.42 -6.07 15.52
CA PHE A 16 -15.02 -5.89 14.19
C PHE A 16 -15.41 -7.21 13.52
N ASP A 17 -14.78 -8.30 13.90
CA ASP A 17 -15.10 -9.66 13.47
C ASP A 17 -14.79 -10.65 14.60
N SER A 18 -15.77 -11.45 15.01
CA SER A 18 -15.63 -12.46 16.07
C SER A 18 -15.20 -13.83 15.56
N THR A 19 -15.04 -13.99 14.25
CA THR A 19 -14.58 -15.24 13.65
C THR A 19 -13.09 -15.41 13.90
N ASN A 20 -12.62 -16.65 14.04
CA ASN A 20 -11.19 -16.92 14.17
C ASN A 20 -10.46 -16.49 12.89
N LEU A 21 -9.60 -15.47 13.02
CA LEU A 21 -8.79 -14.91 11.93
C LEU A 21 -7.37 -15.53 11.96
N ALA A 22 -7.28 -16.87 11.88
CA ALA A 22 -5.98 -17.53 11.77
C ALA A 22 -5.24 -17.02 10.51
N ASN A 23 -4.00 -16.54 10.67
CA ASN A 23 -3.18 -15.93 9.63
C ASN A 23 -3.80 -14.67 8.99
N ALA A 24 -4.51 -13.86 9.78
CA ALA A 24 -5.18 -12.68 9.27
C ALA A 24 -4.20 -11.51 9.07
N TYR A 25 -3.93 -11.21 7.84
CA TYR A 25 -3.40 -9.89 7.46
C TYR A 25 -4.55 -8.90 7.41
N HIS A 26 -4.32 -7.68 7.86
CA HIS A 26 -5.31 -6.62 7.85
C HIS A 26 -4.65 -5.26 7.64
N THR A 27 -5.38 -4.37 7.03
CA THR A 27 -5.02 -2.95 6.91
C THR A 27 -6.21 -2.09 7.26
N VAL A 28 -5.98 -0.91 7.77
CA VAL A 28 -6.99 0.09 8.04
C VAL A 28 -6.54 1.43 7.50
N ALA A 29 -7.45 2.14 6.85
CA ALA A 29 -7.20 3.52 6.45
C ALA A 29 -8.46 4.37 6.62
N PHE A 30 -8.24 5.64 6.94
CA PHE A 30 -9.29 6.65 7.04
C PHE A 30 -9.49 7.36 5.71
N ASP A 31 -10.76 7.67 5.40
CA ASP A 31 -11.13 8.49 4.25
C ASP A 31 -10.67 9.94 4.46
N PRO A 32 -9.78 10.48 3.62
CA PRO A 32 -9.30 11.84 3.76
C PRO A 32 -10.39 12.90 3.50
N ASN A 33 -11.48 12.52 2.82
CA ASN A 33 -12.56 13.42 2.39
C ASN A 33 -13.82 13.30 3.26
N THR A 34 -13.94 12.22 4.08
CA THR A 34 -15.09 12.00 4.96
C THR A 34 -14.62 11.86 6.40
N THR A 35 -14.91 12.87 7.21
CA THR A 35 -14.48 12.90 8.62
C THR A 35 -14.87 11.63 9.36
N ASN A 36 -13.89 11.03 10.04
CA ASN A 36 -14.06 9.85 10.90
C ASN A 36 -14.50 8.56 10.20
N SER A 37 -14.58 8.50 8.88
CA SER A 37 -14.87 7.29 8.11
C SER A 37 -13.61 6.47 7.87
N PHE A 38 -13.69 5.16 8.00
CA PHE A 38 -12.58 4.24 7.73
C PHE A 38 -13.06 2.93 7.12
N VAL A 39 -12.14 2.22 6.46
CA VAL A 39 -12.32 0.82 6.03
C VAL A 39 -11.21 -0.02 6.63
N ILE A 40 -11.57 -1.20 7.10
CA ILE A 40 -10.65 -2.30 7.39
C ILE A 40 -10.79 -3.32 6.26
N ASN A 41 -9.68 -3.57 5.58
CA ASN A 41 -9.57 -4.64 4.59
C ASN A 41 -8.78 -5.79 5.24
N TYR A 42 -9.31 -7.02 5.23
CA TYR A 42 -8.74 -8.11 5.98
C TYR A 42 -9.01 -9.48 5.34
N HIS A 43 -8.19 -10.44 5.70
CA HIS A 43 -8.32 -11.81 5.27
C HIS A 43 -9.01 -12.66 6.35
N ARG A 44 -10.02 -13.45 5.94
CA ARG A 44 -10.75 -14.37 6.81
C ARG A 44 -11.14 -15.63 6.05
N SER A 45 -10.84 -16.81 6.59
CA SER A 45 -11.28 -18.11 6.04
C SER A 45 -11.05 -18.22 4.54
N ALA A 46 -9.82 -18.01 4.09
CA ALA A 46 -9.44 -18.06 2.67
C ALA A 46 -10.24 -17.10 1.76
N SER A 47 -10.68 -15.98 2.30
CA SER A 47 -11.43 -14.95 1.56
C SER A 47 -10.99 -13.57 1.98
N GLN A 48 -11.07 -12.62 1.06
CA GLN A 48 -10.86 -11.20 1.32
C GLN A 48 -12.18 -10.54 1.72
N TRP A 49 -12.13 -9.68 2.74
CA TRP A 49 -13.27 -9.00 3.31
C TRP A 49 -12.98 -7.52 3.55
N ASP A 50 -14.02 -6.72 3.43
CA ASP A 50 -14.01 -5.31 3.82
C ASP A 50 -15.08 -5.03 4.87
N ILE A 51 -14.79 -4.11 5.77
CA ILE A 51 -15.77 -3.57 6.70
C ILE A 51 -15.53 -2.08 6.87
N ALA A 52 -16.58 -1.28 6.69
CA ALA A 52 -16.54 0.15 6.92
C ALA A 52 -16.95 0.47 8.35
N GLY A 53 -16.43 1.56 8.86
CA GLY A 53 -16.78 2.06 10.18
C GLY A 53 -16.64 3.57 10.29
N THR A 54 -17.13 4.08 11.40
CA THR A 54 -17.01 5.49 11.78
C THR A 54 -16.52 5.62 13.21
N VAL A 55 -15.81 6.73 13.49
CA VAL A 55 -15.35 7.06 14.83
C VAL A 55 -16.13 8.27 15.33
N SER A 56 -16.65 8.22 16.56
CA SER A 56 -17.27 9.36 17.25
C SER A 56 -16.66 9.48 18.65
N GLY A 57 -15.92 10.56 18.86
CA GLY A 57 -15.13 10.74 20.10
C GLY A 57 -14.16 9.58 20.28
N THR A 58 -14.39 8.74 21.27
CA THR A 58 -13.55 7.59 21.63
C THR A 58 -14.14 6.23 21.23
N SER A 59 -15.29 6.24 20.56
CA SER A 59 -16.03 5.03 20.16
C SER A 59 -15.94 4.81 18.66
N ALA A 60 -15.73 3.56 18.25
CA ALA A 60 -15.84 3.15 16.86
C ALA A 60 -17.13 2.34 16.66
N THR A 61 -17.79 2.55 15.54
CA THR A 61 -18.94 1.77 15.09
C THR A 61 -18.57 1.14 13.75
N VAL A 62 -18.79 -0.15 13.59
CA VAL A 62 -18.54 -0.87 12.34
C VAL A 62 -19.85 -1.38 11.74
N GLY A 63 -19.89 -1.44 10.42
CA GLY A 63 -21.02 -1.96 9.67
C GLY A 63 -20.98 -3.48 9.49
N THR A 64 -21.63 -3.95 8.44
CA THR A 64 -21.61 -5.37 8.05
C THR A 64 -20.41 -5.61 7.14
N ALA A 65 -19.64 -6.66 7.42
CA ALA A 65 -18.54 -7.07 6.58
C ALA A 65 -19.04 -7.57 5.21
N VAL A 66 -18.38 -7.12 4.15
CA VAL A 66 -18.67 -7.50 2.77
C VAL A 66 -17.54 -8.37 2.25
N ARG A 67 -17.92 -9.53 1.68
CA ARG A 67 -16.95 -10.46 1.12
C ARG A 67 -16.59 -10.07 -0.30
N VAL A 68 -15.31 -9.84 -0.56
CA VAL A 68 -14.80 -9.45 -1.87
C VAL A 68 -14.78 -10.63 -2.84
N ARG A 69 -14.37 -11.80 -2.37
CA ARG A 69 -14.23 -12.99 -3.22
C ARG A 69 -14.46 -14.28 -2.45
N THR A 70 -14.98 -15.30 -3.18
CA THR A 70 -15.36 -16.61 -2.64
C THR A 70 -14.31 -17.72 -2.80
N ALA A 71 -13.22 -17.50 -3.52
CA ALA A 71 -12.19 -18.51 -3.75
C ALA A 71 -11.01 -18.34 -2.79
N ALA A 72 -10.32 -19.45 -2.51
CA ALA A 72 -9.20 -19.53 -1.59
C ALA A 72 -8.11 -18.50 -1.90
N ALA A 73 -8.18 -17.36 -1.25
CA ALA A 73 -7.15 -16.34 -1.29
C ALA A 73 -6.38 -16.47 0.02
N GLN A 74 -5.15 -16.92 -0.02
CA GLN A 74 -4.20 -16.65 1.06
C GLN A 74 -3.49 -15.34 0.70
N GLY A 75 -4.25 -14.23 0.75
CA GLY A 75 -3.70 -12.91 0.42
C GLY A 75 -2.70 -12.47 1.46
N LEU A 76 -1.42 -12.47 1.11
CA LEU A 76 -0.43 -11.74 1.87
C LEU A 76 -0.68 -10.24 1.67
N ALA A 77 -0.82 -9.52 2.80
CA ALA A 77 -0.96 -8.07 2.88
C ALA A 77 -2.08 -7.47 1.98
N PRO A 78 -3.34 -7.56 2.40
CA PRO A 78 -4.37 -6.72 1.83
C PRO A 78 -3.98 -5.26 2.02
N LEU A 79 -4.00 -4.50 0.94
CA LEU A 79 -3.71 -3.07 0.97
C LEU A 79 -4.88 -2.30 0.40
N LEU A 80 -5.15 -1.15 0.97
CA LEU A 80 -6.16 -0.23 0.47
C LEU A 80 -5.62 1.19 0.47
N ALA A 81 -6.10 1.98 -0.49
CA ALA A 81 -5.83 3.40 -0.59
C ALA A 81 -7.13 4.14 -0.92
N TRP A 82 -7.41 5.20 -0.19
CA TRP A 82 -8.54 6.06 -0.45
C TRP A 82 -8.27 7.00 -1.61
N ASN A 83 -9.30 7.25 -2.43
CA ASN A 83 -9.22 8.27 -3.47
C ASN A 83 -9.18 9.65 -2.82
N PRO A 84 -8.08 10.41 -2.95
CA PRO A 84 -7.97 11.72 -2.31
C PRO A 84 -8.86 12.78 -2.95
N ASN A 85 -9.43 12.50 -4.14
CA ASN A 85 -10.25 13.42 -4.91
C ASN A 85 -11.75 13.10 -4.81
N GLN A 86 -12.12 11.93 -4.24
CA GLN A 86 -13.52 11.50 -4.15
C GLN A 86 -13.85 10.92 -2.78
N ALA A 87 -14.78 11.54 -2.08
CA ALA A 87 -15.26 11.07 -0.78
C ALA A 87 -15.93 9.69 -0.89
N GLY A 88 -15.62 8.83 0.04
CA GLY A 88 -16.21 7.50 0.13
C GLY A 88 -15.69 6.48 -0.89
N GLU A 89 -14.72 6.81 -1.75
CA GLU A 89 -14.15 5.88 -2.72
C GLU A 89 -12.75 5.40 -2.31
N TYR A 90 -12.52 4.11 -2.42
CA TYR A 90 -11.21 3.50 -2.19
C TYR A 90 -10.90 2.43 -3.24
N ALA A 91 -9.61 2.20 -3.46
CA ALA A 91 -9.13 1.04 -4.19
C ALA A 91 -8.46 0.08 -3.23
N ALA A 92 -8.67 -1.22 -3.44
CA ALA A 92 -7.99 -2.25 -2.66
C ALA A 92 -7.41 -3.31 -3.59
N ILE A 93 -6.32 -3.93 -3.13
CA ILE A 93 -5.55 -4.92 -3.88
C ILE A 93 -5.33 -6.16 -3.01
N TYR A 94 -5.39 -7.32 -3.63
CA TYR A 94 -5.10 -8.59 -2.97
C TYR A 94 -4.50 -9.61 -3.94
N LYS A 95 -3.78 -10.57 -3.39
CA LYS A 95 -3.27 -11.73 -4.09
C LYS A 95 -4.22 -12.91 -3.94
N ASP A 96 -4.45 -13.66 -5.00
CA ASP A 96 -5.22 -14.89 -5.01
C ASP A 96 -4.31 -16.10 -5.19
N ASP A 97 -4.06 -16.83 -4.11
CA ASP A 97 -3.28 -18.08 -4.09
C ASP A 97 -4.13 -19.33 -4.34
N GLY A 98 -5.46 -19.20 -4.42
CA GLY A 98 -6.39 -20.31 -4.54
C GLY A 98 -6.46 -20.95 -5.94
N SER A 99 -6.00 -20.23 -6.94
CA SER A 99 -5.66 -20.80 -8.24
C SER A 99 -4.15 -20.97 -8.29
N SER A 100 -3.64 -22.03 -8.88
CA SER A 100 -2.19 -22.28 -9.06
C SER A 100 -1.42 -21.15 -9.75
N ALA A 101 -2.06 -20.01 -9.97
CA ALA A 101 -1.61 -18.91 -10.79
C ALA A 101 -1.07 -17.70 -10.01
N ASN A 102 -1.27 -17.61 -8.69
CA ASN A 102 -0.79 -16.47 -7.89
C ASN A 102 -1.15 -15.11 -8.55
N ASN A 103 -2.43 -14.85 -8.75
CA ASN A 103 -2.88 -13.65 -9.46
C ASN A 103 -3.03 -12.46 -8.51
N ILE A 104 -2.75 -11.25 -9.00
CA ILE A 104 -3.07 -10.00 -8.30
C ILE A 104 -4.35 -9.41 -8.90
N TYR A 105 -5.28 -9.07 -8.02
CA TYR A 105 -6.52 -8.38 -8.35
C TYR A 105 -6.63 -7.09 -7.58
N ALA A 106 -7.23 -6.08 -8.22
CA ALA A 106 -7.69 -4.88 -7.53
C ALA A 106 -9.18 -4.64 -7.81
N TYR A 107 -9.80 -3.83 -6.97
CA TYR A 107 -11.20 -3.43 -7.10
C TYR A 107 -11.41 -2.05 -6.48
N ILE A 108 -12.49 -1.40 -6.90
CA ILE A 108 -12.96 -0.15 -6.32
C ILE A 108 -14.11 -0.45 -5.37
N GLY A 109 -14.05 0.10 -4.18
CA GLY A 109 -15.14 0.09 -3.22
C GLY A 109 -15.64 1.49 -2.93
N THR A 110 -16.94 1.60 -2.63
CA THR A 110 -17.56 2.86 -2.19
C THR A 110 -18.23 2.69 -0.84
N VAL A 111 -18.12 3.71 0.01
CA VAL A 111 -18.63 3.73 1.37
C VAL A 111 -19.70 4.81 1.51
N THR A 112 -20.83 4.44 2.10
CA THR A 112 -21.86 5.39 2.54
C THR A 112 -22.21 5.07 3.99
N GLY A 113 -21.83 5.95 4.91
CA GLY A 113 -21.90 5.68 6.34
C GLY A 113 -21.03 4.48 6.73
N THR A 114 -21.65 3.36 7.12
CA THR A 114 -20.96 2.10 7.43
C THR A 114 -21.26 0.98 6.42
N SER A 115 -21.89 1.31 5.30
CA SER A 115 -22.23 0.37 4.22
C SER A 115 -21.20 0.44 3.10
N ILE A 116 -20.79 -0.72 2.59
CA ILE A 116 -19.87 -0.85 1.46
C ILE A 116 -20.61 -1.38 0.24
N SER A 117 -20.36 -0.76 -0.91
CA SER A 117 -20.65 -1.32 -2.24
C SER A 117 -19.33 -1.58 -2.95
N GLN A 118 -19.15 -2.79 -3.46
CA GLN A 118 -17.94 -3.20 -4.16
C GLN A 118 -18.18 -3.33 -5.66
N GLY A 119 -17.21 -2.84 -6.44
CA GLY A 119 -17.12 -3.11 -7.86
C GLY A 119 -16.61 -4.52 -8.16
N ALA A 120 -16.58 -4.85 -9.44
CA ALA A 120 -15.98 -6.10 -9.90
C ALA A 120 -14.46 -6.11 -9.63
N THR A 121 -13.93 -7.28 -9.33
CA THR A 121 -12.49 -7.46 -9.21
C THR A 121 -11.84 -7.50 -10.59
N ASN A 122 -10.79 -6.73 -10.78
CA ASN A 122 -10.06 -6.61 -12.04
C ASN A 122 -8.71 -7.31 -11.91
N LEU A 123 -8.39 -8.24 -12.82
CA LEU A 123 -7.11 -8.90 -12.87
C LEU A 123 -6.04 -7.91 -13.32
N LEU A 124 -5.05 -7.64 -12.47
CA LEU A 124 -3.90 -6.81 -12.81
C LEU A 124 -2.80 -7.63 -13.46
N ALA A 125 -2.42 -8.73 -12.82
CA ALA A 125 -1.33 -9.57 -13.28
C ALA A 125 -1.61 -11.04 -12.99
N ALA A 126 -1.42 -11.89 -13.99
CA ALA A 126 -1.37 -13.33 -13.83
C ALA A 126 0.04 -13.75 -13.39
N SER A 127 0.13 -14.79 -12.54
CA SER A 127 1.41 -15.31 -12.04
C SER A 127 2.29 -14.22 -11.39
N ALA A 128 1.70 -13.41 -10.51
CA ALA A 128 2.44 -12.44 -9.69
C ALA A 128 2.80 -13.04 -8.33
N HIS A 129 3.88 -12.55 -7.72
CA HIS A 129 4.36 -13.06 -6.45
C HIS A 129 3.96 -12.16 -5.26
N ASP A 130 4.38 -12.59 -4.06
CA ASP A 130 4.07 -11.98 -2.79
C ASP A 130 4.41 -10.49 -2.73
N GLY A 131 3.40 -9.69 -2.40
CA GLY A 131 3.54 -8.26 -2.18
C GLY A 131 3.17 -7.40 -3.39
N CYS A 132 2.38 -6.40 -3.08
CA CYS A 132 1.97 -5.35 -3.99
C CYS A 132 1.74 -4.09 -3.16
N GLY A 133 1.77 -2.92 -3.81
CA GLY A 133 1.45 -1.62 -3.23
C GLY A 133 0.47 -0.89 -4.12
N ILE A 134 -0.36 -0.02 -3.55
CA ILE A 134 -1.32 0.79 -4.28
C ILE A 134 -1.34 2.21 -3.72
N ALA A 135 -1.38 3.21 -4.61
CA ALA A 135 -1.53 4.61 -4.23
C ALA A 135 -2.29 5.38 -5.31
N TRP A 136 -3.04 6.39 -4.90
CA TRP A 136 -3.71 7.34 -5.79
C TRP A 136 -2.82 8.54 -6.08
N ASN A 137 -2.90 9.05 -7.32
CA ASN A 137 -2.28 10.30 -7.73
C ASN A 137 -3.26 11.46 -7.45
N LYS A 138 -3.08 12.16 -6.35
CA LYS A 138 -3.98 13.28 -5.96
C LYS A 138 -4.04 14.40 -6.99
N GLY A 139 -2.98 14.59 -7.76
CA GLY A 139 -2.92 15.63 -8.79
C GLY A 139 -3.72 15.32 -10.06
N VAL A 140 -4.20 14.07 -10.22
CA VAL A 140 -4.97 13.63 -11.39
C VAL A 140 -6.18 12.81 -10.92
N ASN A 141 -7.38 13.25 -11.30
CA ASN A 141 -8.59 12.52 -10.93
C ASN A 141 -8.59 11.11 -11.52
N ASP A 142 -9.11 10.17 -10.75
CA ASP A 142 -9.34 8.79 -11.15
C ASP A 142 -8.07 8.05 -11.64
N GLU A 143 -6.88 8.50 -11.17
CA GLU A 143 -5.61 7.88 -11.49
C GLU A 143 -4.97 7.26 -10.24
N LEU A 144 -4.57 6.01 -10.35
CA LEU A 144 -3.83 5.27 -9.33
C LEU A 144 -2.63 4.56 -9.92
N ALA A 145 -1.71 4.14 -9.07
CA ALA A 145 -0.61 3.26 -9.43
C ALA A 145 -0.61 2.04 -8.55
N ILE A 146 -0.20 0.92 -9.14
CA ILE A 146 0.00 -0.35 -8.45
C ILE A 146 1.42 -0.81 -8.73
N ILE A 147 2.17 -1.11 -7.68
CA ILE A 147 3.50 -1.71 -7.75
C ILE A 147 3.41 -3.18 -7.32
N TYR A 148 4.09 -4.07 -8.04
CA TYR A 148 4.02 -5.50 -7.77
C TYR A 148 5.26 -6.24 -8.29
N ARG A 149 5.46 -7.45 -7.80
CA ARG A 149 6.51 -8.36 -8.27
C ARG A 149 5.93 -9.45 -9.15
N THR A 150 6.64 -9.84 -10.21
CA THR A 150 6.29 -11.01 -11.05
C THR A 150 6.71 -12.32 -10.40
N HIS A 151 5.91 -13.39 -10.54
CA HIS A 151 6.18 -14.69 -9.91
C HIS A 151 7.39 -15.42 -10.50
N THR A 152 7.52 -15.41 -11.81
CA THR A 152 8.58 -16.15 -12.55
C THR A 152 9.82 -15.31 -12.81
N GLY A 153 9.77 -14.02 -12.47
CA GLY A 153 10.84 -13.06 -12.68
C GLY A 153 11.33 -12.44 -11.37
N THR A 154 12.46 -11.81 -11.45
CA THR A 154 13.02 -11.00 -10.36
C THR A 154 12.60 -9.54 -10.46
N THR A 155 11.61 -9.25 -11.34
CA THR A 155 11.24 -7.86 -11.67
C THR A 155 10.21 -7.28 -10.73
N VAL A 156 10.44 -6.05 -10.32
CA VAL A 156 9.45 -5.16 -9.70
C VAL A 156 8.86 -4.28 -10.79
N ASN A 157 7.54 -4.31 -10.92
CA ASN A 157 6.80 -3.59 -11.95
C ASN A 157 5.88 -2.56 -11.33
N ILE A 158 5.63 -1.48 -12.04
CA ILE A 158 4.63 -0.48 -11.72
C ILE A 158 3.64 -0.37 -12.89
N CYS A 159 2.37 -0.22 -12.57
CA CYS A 159 1.30 -0.10 -13.55
C CYS A 159 0.37 1.05 -13.18
N ARG A 160 0.02 1.88 -14.15
CA ARG A 160 -1.02 2.90 -14.02
C ARG A 160 -2.39 2.25 -14.10
N GLY A 161 -3.31 2.68 -13.26
CA GLY A 161 -4.73 2.37 -13.36
C GLY A 161 -5.54 3.65 -13.55
N THR A 162 -6.48 3.63 -14.46
CA THR A 162 -7.51 4.68 -14.62
C THR A 162 -8.85 4.12 -14.18
N VAL A 163 -9.56 4.85 -13.33
CA VAL A 163 -10.83 4.44 -12.75
C VAL A 163 -11.98 5.11 -13.49
N SER A 164 -13.02 4.35 -13.81
CA SER A 164 -14.28 4.87 -14.33
C SER A 164 -15.42 4.13 -13.62
N GLY A 165 -16.13 4.84 -12.76
CA GLY A 165 -17.08 4.22 -11.83
C GLY A 165 -16.35 3.21 -10.93
N THR A 166 -16.70 1.92 -11.03
CA THR A 166 -16.07 0.85 -10.24
C THR A 166 -15.10 -0.02 -11.04
N THR A 167 -14.73 0.40 -12.25
CA THR A 167 -13.84 -0.36 -13.15
C THR A 167 -12.47 0.28 -13.20
N ILE A 168 -11.42 -0.54 -13.11
CA ILE A 168 -10.02 -0.12 -13.29
C ILE A 168 -9.55 -0.58 -14.66
N THR A 169 -9.07 0.34 -15.48
CA THR A 169 -8.37 0.04 -16.74
C THR A 169 -6.88 0.21 -16.53
N TYR A 170 -6.12 -0.83 -16.81
CA TYR A 170 -4.65 -0.81 -16.61
C TYR A 170 -3.90 -0.40 -17.87
N GLY A 171 -2.88 0.44 -17.68
CA GLY A 171 -1.88 0.73 -18.69
C GLY A 171 -0.86 -0.39 -18.84
N THR A 172 0.15 -0.16 -19.70
CA THR A 172 1.27 -1.10 -19.86
C THR A 172 2.18 -1.03 -18.63
N PRO A 173 2.49 -2.17 -17.99
CA PRO A 173 3.42 -2.19 -16.87
C PRO A 173 4.83 -1.74 -17.28
N THR A 174 5.47 -0.98 -16.40
CA THR A 174 6.86 -0.53 -16.55
C THR A 174 7.72 -1.20 -15.49
N VAL A 175 8.91 -1.67 -15.87
CA VAL A 175 9.86 -2.28 -14.93
C VAL A 175 10.54 -1.18 -14.12
N VAL A 176 10.45 -1.28 -12.80
CA VAL A 176 11.15 -0.42 -11.84
C VAL A 176 12.54 -0.98 -11.54
N ASP A 177 12.62 -2.28 -11.36
CA ASP A 177 13.87 -3.00 -11.15
C ASP A 177 13.81 -4.40 -11.77
N SER A 178 14.84 -4.77 -12.52
CA SER A 178 14.93 -6.06 -13.22
C SER A 178 15.91 -7.05 -12.59
N SER A 179 16.68 -6.63 -11.60
CA SER A 179 17.81 -7.40 -11.06
C SER A 179 17.55 -7.98 -9.67
N ASN A 180 16.54 -7.48 -8.99
CA ASN A 180 16.31 -7.78 -7.58
C ASN A 180 14.95 -8.45 -7.35
N ASN A 181 14.98 -9.51 -6.58
CA ASN A 181 13.80 -10.24 -6.16
C ASN A 181 13.06 -9.43 -5.05
N GLY A 182 12.25 -8.45 -5.46
CA GLY A 182 11.63 -7.47 -4.57
C GLY A 182 10.40 -8.01 -3.85
N PHE A 183 10.42 -8.07 -2.53
CA PHE A 183 9.28 -8.44 -1.68
C PHE A 183 8.59 -7.21 -1.12
N MET A 184 7.27 -7.31 -0.95
CA MET A 184 6.42 -6.30 -0.33
C MET A 184 6.67 -4.87 -0.85
N PRO A 185 6.64 -4.66 -2.17
CA PRO A 185 6.81 -3.33 -2.71
C PRO A 185 5.70 -2.40 -2.23
N ASN A 186 6.07 -1.18 -1.90
CA ASN A 186 5.18 -0.09 -1.51
C ASN A 186 5.40 1.11 -2.40
N ILE A 187 4.37 1.92 -2.58
CA ILE A 187 4.37 3.14 -3.41
C ILE A 187 3.60 4.24 -2.70
N SER A 188 4.04 5.47 -2.86
CA SER A 188 3.32 6.67 -2.43
C SER A 188 3.48 7.77 -3.45
N PHE A 189 2.39 8.46 -3.78
CA PHE A 189 2.44 9.72 -4.53
C PHE A 189 2.61 10.90 -3.57
N ASP A 190 3.22 11.96 -4.08
CA ASP A 190 3.30 13.25 -3.40
C ASP A 190 1.99 14.01 -3.61
N ASP A 191 1.26 14.24 -2.52
CA ASP A 191 -0.01 14.99 -2.54
C ASP A 191 0.15 16.46 -2.98
N ASN A 192 1.39 16.96 -3.00
CA ASN A 192 1.72 18.36 -3.27
C ASN A 192 2.41 18.56 -4.63
N VAL A 193 2.84 17.47 -5.29
CA VAL A 193 3.51 17.50 -6.60
C VAL A 193 2.90 16.45 -7.52
N THR A 194 2.05 16.87 -8.44
CA THR A 194 1.34 15.99 -9.38
C THR A 194 2.27 15.01 -10.06
N GLY A 195 1.95 13.73 -9.97
CA GLY A 195 2.66 12.65 -10.62
C GLY A 195 4.01 12.27 -9.99
N SER A 196 4.50 13.01 -8.99
CA SER A 196 5.72 12.62 -8.27
C SER A 196 5.42 11.44 -7.34
N PHE A 197 6.26 10.41 -7.37
CA PHE A 197 6.08 9.24 -6.52
C PHE A 197 7.41 8.67 -6.04
N VAL A 198 7.32 7.88 -4.96
CA VAL A 198 8.42 7.08 -4.42
C VAL A 198 7.99 5.63 -4.30
N TRP A 199 8.96 4.74 -4.37
CA TRP A 199 8.74 3.31 -4.08
C TRP A 199 9.80 2.78 -3.13
N GLN A 200 9.45 1.70 -2.44
CA GLN A 200 10.36 0.94 -1.60
C GLN A 200 9.98 -0.54 -1.64
N TYR A 201 10.95 -1.43 -1.62
CA TYR A 201 10.76 -2.87 -1.49
C TYR A 201 11.96 -3.51 -0.79
N PHE A 202 11.81 -4.72 -0.29
CA PHE A 202 12.92 -5.53 0.21
C PHE A 202 13.46 -6.42 -0.92
N SER A 203 14.76 -6.36 -1.18
CA SER A 203 15.46 -7.25 -2.12
C SER A 203 15.97 -8.49 -1.38
N SER A 204 15.45 -9.67 -1.73
CA SER A 204 15.98 -10.92 -1.17
C SER A 204 17.28 -11.37 -1.84
N THR A 205 17.64 -10.79 -2.97
CA THR A 205 18.91 -11.07 -3.66
C THR A 205 20.08 -10.45 -2.90
N ASP A 206 19.91 -9.18 -2.52
CA ASP A 206 20.95 -8.39 -1.84
C ASP A 206 20.75 -8.35 -0.32
N THR A 207 19.60 -8.83 0.19
CA THR A 207 19.19 -8.72 1.60
C THR A 207 19.09 -7.29 2.11
N GLU A 208 18.68 -6.36 1.23
CA GLU A 208 18.60 -4.93 1.49
C GLU A 208 17.25 -4.36 1.13
N SER A 209 16.83 -3.28 1.78
CA SER A 209 15.73 -2.46 1.30
C SER A 209 16.22 -1.55 0.17
N LYS A 210 15.47 -1.53 -0.91
CA LYS A 210 15.72 -0.70 -2.08
C LYS A 210 14.61 0.33 -2.22
N SER A 211 14.96 1.51 -2.73
CA SER A 211 14.02 2.61 -2.90
C SER A 211 14.40 3.48 -4.09
N GLY A 212 13.47 4.27 -4.54
CA GLY A 212 13.70 5.24 -5.59
C GLY A 212 12.53 6.21 -5.76
N ALA A 213 12.68 7.15 -6.66
CA ALA A 213 11.66 8.13 -6.99
C ALA A 213 11.45 8.21 -8.51
N GLY A 214 10.27 8.66 -8.91
CA GLY A 214 9.91 8.81 -10.31
C GLY A 214 8.79 9.81 -10.53
N THR A 215 8.44 9.99 -11.79
CA THR A 215 7.29 10.82 -12.18
C THR A 215 6.40 10.07 -13.16
N LEU A 216 5.09 10.29 -13.04
CA LEU A 216 4.06 9.85 -13.97
C LEU A 216 3.42 11.08 -14.64
N SER A 217 3.38 11.07 -15.96
CA SER A 217 2.72 12.11 -16.76
C SER A 217 1.95 11.45 -17.90
N GLY A 218 0.61 11.46 -17.81
CA GLY A 218 -0.24 10.63 -18.67
C GLY A 218 0.15 9.16 -18.54
N ASP A 219 0.46 8.48 -19.64
CA ASP A 219 0.88 7.07 -19.63
C ASP A 219 2.42 6.88 -19.52
N THR A 220 3.16 7.97 -19.35
CA THR A 220 4.64 7.93 -19.36
C THR A 220 5.20 7.90 -17.94
N TRP A 221 5.91 6.83 -17.64
CA TRP A 221 6.69 6.68 -16.42
C TRP A 221 8.13 7.12 -16.66
N THR A 222 8.65 8.00 -15.81
CA THR A 222 10.08 8.31 -15.74
C THR A 222 10.61 7.79 -14.42
N ILE A 223 11.37 6.69 -14.46
CA ILE A 223 11.89 5.98 -13.29
C ILE A 223 13.31 6.48 -13.00
N GLY A 224 13.55 6.92 -11.78
CA GLY A 224 14.89 7.27 -11.29
C GLY A 224 15.71 6.03 -10.91
N ALA A 225 16.92 6.26 -10.47
CA ALA A 225 17.79 5.18 -10.04
C ALA A 225 17.25 4.50 -8.78
N THR A 226 17.29 3.17 -8.77
CA THR A 226 17.09 2.39 -7.56
C THR A 226 18.34 2.49 -6.69
N GLN A 227 18.17 2.75 -5.41
CA GLN A 227 19.26 2.88 -4.43
C GLN A 227 18.98 2.05 -3.19
N VAL A 228 20.05 1.71 -2.48
CA VAL A 228 19.95 1.06 -1.16
C VAL A 228 19.43 2.07 -0.15
N THR A 229 18.44 1.66 0.63
CA THR A 229 17.94 2.45 1.76
C THR A 229 19.00 2.47 2.86
N PRO A 230 19.27 3.59 3.54
CA PRO A 230 20.33 3.66 4.56
C PRO A 230 20.20 2.59 5.64
N ASP A 231 21.33 1.99 6.05
CA ASP A 231 21.41 0.97 7.11
C ASP A 231 20.43 -0.20 6.93
N SER A 232 20.12 -0.58 5.69
CA SER A 232 19.11 -1.60 5.36
C SER A 232 19.65 -3.02 5.27
N ASP A 233 20.94 -3.26 5.62
CA ASP A 233 21.50 -4.60 5.63
C ASP A 233 20.76 -5.48 6.65
N SER A 234 20.06 -6.49 6.17
CA SER A 234 19.38 -7.47 7.00
C SER A 234 19.35 -8.84 6.36
N SER A 235 19.93 -9.82 7.02
CA SER A 235 19.84 -11.23 6.66
C SER A 235 18.44 -11.84 6.91
N ASN A 236 17.49 -11.06 7.43
CA ASN A 236 16.14 -11.50 7.76
C ASN A 236 15.11 -10.81 6.88
N LEU A 237 14.22 -11.60 6.30
CA LEU A 237 13.06 -11.14 5.54
C LEU A 237 12.17 -10.24 6.42
N VAL A 238 12.03 -8.99 6.04
CA VAL A 238 11.13 -8.06 6.70
C VAL A 238 9.98 -7.70 5.79
N TYR A 239 8.79 -7.97 6.28
CA TYR A 239 7.56 -7.96 5.52
C TYR A 239 6.92 -6.59 5.33
N LEU A 240 7.52 -5.49 5.78
CA LEU A 240 6.93 -4.15 5.65
C LEU A 240 8.03 -3.11 5.40
N SER A 241 7.88 -2.39 4.31
CA SER A 241 8.74 -1.25 3.96
C SER A 241 7.85 -0.06 3.58
N PRO A 242 7.06 0.50 4.52
CA PRO A 242 6.21 1.64 4.22
C PRO A 242 7.07 2.88 3.92
N ILE A 243 6.68 3.58 2.86
CA ILE A 243 7.27 4.85 2.44
C ILE A 243 6.11 5.80 2.09
N HIS A 244 6.13 7.01 2.64
CA HIS A 244 5.06 7.98 2.42
C HIS A 244 5.61 9.40 2.34
N PHE A 245 5.02 10.19 1.45
CA PHE A 245 5.22 11.64 1.43
C PHE A 245 4.53 12.34 2.60
N SER A 246 5.02 13.52 2.93
CA SER A 246 4.33 14.48 3.78
C SER A 246 3.05 14.96 3.09
N GLN A 247 1.95 15.02 3.82
CA GLN A 247 0.68 15.53 3.29
C GLN A 247 0.69 17.06 3.09
N THR A 248 1.65 17.77 3.68
CA THR A 248 1.67 19.23 3.73
C THR A 248 2.90 19.88 3.11
N THR A 249 3.95 19.10 2.83
CA THR A 249 5.22 19.63 2.31
C THR A 249 5.64 18.86 1.08
N ALA A 250 5.74 19.57 -0.03
CA ALA A 250 6.14 19.00 -1.32
C ALA A 250 7.54 18.39 -1.29
N GLY A 251 7.71 17.26 -1.95
CA GLY A 251 8.99 16.62 -2.18
C GLY A 251 9.68 16.05 -0.94
N VAL A 252 9.01 15.95 0.21
CA VAL A 252 9.60 15.37 1.42
C VAL A 252 8.69 14.29 2.01
N GLY A 253 9.28 13.33 2.69
CA GLY A 253 8.54 12.24 3.32
C GLY A 253 9.40 11.44 4.30
N ALA A 254 8.90 10.29 4.69
CA ALA A 254 9.59 9.35 5.55
C ALA A 254 9.33 7.91 5.11
N GLY A 255 10.32 7.06 5.33
CA GLY A 255 10.19 5.62 5.17
C GLY A 255 10.68 4.90 6.41
N CYS A 256 10.21 3.67 6.59
CA CYS A 256 10.75 2.80 7.61
C CYS A 256 11.04 1.41 7.05
N TRP A 257 11.97 0.73 7.66
CA TRP A 257 12.44 -0.60 7.27
C TRP A 257 13.08 -1.30 8.47
N TYR A 258 13.39 -2.54 8.29
CA TYR A 258 14.23 -3.26 9.23
C TYR A 258 15.67 -3.19 8.74
N GLY A 259 16.61 -2.94 9.63
CA GLY A 259 18.00 -2.79 9.26
C GLY A 259 18.94 -2.89 10.45
N THR A 260 20.22 -2.73 10.19
CA THR A 260 21.28 -2.77 11.19
C THR A 260 22.25 -1.60 11.03
N ASN A 261 22.81 -1.12 12.12
CA ASN A 261 23.96 -0.20 12.11
C ASN A 261 25.30 -0.94 12.24
N GLY A 262 25.35 -2.20 11.85
CA GLY A 262 26.50 -3.07 11.97
C GLY A 262 26.59 -3.86 13.29
N SER A 263 25.78 -3.54 14.29
CA SER A 263 25.82 -4.21 15.61
C SER A 263 24.42 -4.61 16.11
N THR A 264 23.39 -3.84 15.79
CA THR A 264 22.05 -4.03 16.35
C THR A 264 21.01 -3.99 15.24
N TYR A 265 20.22 -5.05 15.14
CA TYR A 265 19.05 -5.11 14.29
C TYR A 265 17.86 -4.42 14.93
N GLY A 266 17.06 -3.72 14.14
CA GLY A 266 15.85 -3.07 14.63
C GLY A 266 15.06 -2.35 13.55
N ALA A 267 13.90 -1.85 13.93
CA ALA A 267 13.12 -0.95 13.08
C ALA A 267 13.91 0.36 12.92
N ARG A 268 14.00 0.80 11.68
CA ARG A 268 14.70 2.03 11.29
C ARG A 268 13.73 2.95 10.56
N ALA A 269 13.97 4.24 10.69
CA ALA A 269 13.24 5.26 9.94
C ALA A 269 14.18 6.37 9.53
N ALA A 270 13.92 6.98 8.38
CA ALA A 270 14.56 8.24 7.97
C ALA A 270 13.58 9.10 7.18
N ALA A 271 13.82 10.40 7.21
CA ALA A 271 13.22 11.32 6.28
C ALA A 271 13.93 11.24 4.93
N PHE A 272 13.20 11.60 3.88
CA PHE A 272 13.75 11.72 2.54
C PHE A 272 13.28 13.03 1.88
N SER A 273 14.02 13.42 0.83
CA SER A 273 13.59 14.44 -0.11
C SER A 273 13.64 13.93 -1.55
N VAL A 274 12.75 14.45 -2.39
CA VAL A 274 12.66 14.13 -3.82
C VAL A 274 12.79 15.39 -4.65
N SER A 275 13.63 15.34 -5.69
CA SER A 275 13.73 16.36 -6.72
C SER A 275 13.71 15.70 -8.09
N GLY A 276 12.59 15.86 -8.82
CA GLY A 276 12.34 15.11 -10.05
C GLY A 276 12.32 13.60 -9.80
N THR A 277 13.30 12.88 -10.34
CA THR A 277 13.45 11.42 -10.14
C THR A 277 14.57 11.06 -9.16
N THR A 278 15.13 12.03 -8.47
CA THR A 278 16.22 11.82 -7.51
C THR A 278 15.68 11.76 -6.11
N LEU A 279 15.85 10.62 -5.43
CA LEU A 279 15.54 10.41 -4.01
C LEU A 279 16.82 10.62 -3.19
N THR A 280 16.72 11.40 -2.14
CA THR A 280 17.83 11.63 -1.18
C THR A 280 17.35 11.30 0.23
N TRP A 281 18.00 10.35 0.87
CA TRP A 281 17.72 9.98 2.25
C TRP A 281 18.52 10.84 3.25
N GLY A 282 17.88 11.19 4.35
CA GLY A 282 18.54 11.68 5.55
C GLY A 282 19.18 10.56 6.37
N THR A 283 19.74 10.91 7.51
CA THR A 283 20.29 9.94 8.46
C THR A 283 19.18 9.08 9.06
N SER A 284 19.41 7.78 9.11
CA SER A 284 18.45 6.85 9.75
C SER A 284 18.54 6.94 11.28
N SER A 285 17.42 6.63 11.94
CA SER A 285 17.32 6.47 13.40
C SER A 285 16.66 5.14 13.75
N VAL A 286 16.93 4.64 14.96
CA VAL A 286 16.30 3.45 15.56
C VAL A 286 15.12 3.88 16.40
#